data_9e3ee44b569f9ee93fcd92350d47ab54
#
_entry.id   9e3ee44b569f9ee93fcd92350d47ab54
#
_cell.length_a   1.000
_cell.length_b   1.000
_cell.length_c   1.000
_cell.angle_alpha   90.00
_cell.angle_beta   90.00
_cell.angle_gamma   90.00
#
_symmetry.space_group_name_H-M   'P 1'
#
loop_
_entity.id
_entity.type
_entity.pdbx_description
1 polymer ?
#
loop_
_entity_poly.entity_id
_entity_poly.type
_entity_poly.pdbx_seq_one_letter_code
_entity_poly.pdbx_strand_id
1 'polypeptide(L)'
;GRFLGKGYTVRASVGHVRDLLKSQLSVDVENNFEPKYRVPNEKKDVVKEIKQLAKKAEEIFLATDPDREGESISWHLMEAAGIEPERTKRVVFHEITAPAVADAFSHPRNIDMNLVNAQQARRVLDRLVGYSISPILWEKVRGRLSAGRVQSVALRLIVDREREIDAFKPVEYWTIHAEFKPEKLKSNF
;
A
#
# COMPACT_ATOMS: atom_id res chain seq x y z
N GLY A 1 18.08 -6.36 -5.45
CA GLY A 1 19.42 -6.94 -5.59
C GLY A 1 20.39 -6.15 -6.46
N ARG A 2 19.93 -5.51 -7.56
CA ARG A 2 20.84 -4.89 -8.57
C ARG A 2 21.81 -3.86 -7.99
N PHE A 3 21.42 -3.12 -6.95
CA PHE A 3 22.21 -2.03 -6.36
C PHE A 3 22.90 -2.38 -5.03
N LEU A 4 22.68 -3.59 -4.47
CA LEU A 4 23.09 -3.94 -3.11
C LEU A 4 24.36 -4.81 -3.03
N GLY A 5 24.95 -5.23 -4.15
CA GLY A 5 26.17 -6.05 -4.14
C GLY A 5 25.97 -7.51 -3.69
N LYS A 6 27.09 -8.25 -3.51
CA LYS A 6 27.10 -9.71 -3.34
C LYS A 6 26.67 -10.23 -1.97
N GLY A 7 26.60 -9.37 -0.94
CA GLY A 7 26.26 -9.79 0.44
C GLY A 7 24.75 -9.88 0.72
N TYR A 8 23.90 -9.48 -0.22
CA TYR A 8 22.46 -9.34 0.00
C TYR A 8 21.65 -10.40 -0.75
N THR A 9 20.72 -11.03 -0.04
CA THR A 9 19.66 -11.87 -0.62
C THR A 9 18.35 -11.10 -0.62
N VAL A 10 17.80 -10.81 -1.80
CA VAL A 10 16.55 -10.03 -1.93
C VAL A 10 15.39 -10.96 -2.24
N ARG A 11 14.29 -10.81 -1.50
CA ARG A 11 13.03 -11.54 -1.71
C ARG A 11 11.84 -10.58 -1.60
N ALA A 12 10.83 -10.84 -2.42
CA ALA A 12 9.58 -10.10 -2.40
C ALA A 12 8.52 -10.87 -1.59
N SER A 13 7.75 -10.16 -0.76
CA SER A 13 6.56 -10.71 -0.07
C SER A 13 5.35 -10.81 -0.98
N VAL A 14 5.36 -10.11 -2.12
CA VAL A 14 4.24 -9.98 -3.07
C VAL A 14 2.98 -9.48 -2.32
N GLY A 15 3.12 -8.34 -1.66
CA GLY A 15 2.08 -7.71 -0.84
C GLY A 15 1.98 -8.29 0.58
N HIS A 16 0.80 -8.17 1.20
CA HIS A 16 0.57 -8.66 2.56
C HIS A 16 0.73 -10.17 2.69
N VAL A 17 1.40 -10.60 3.76
CA VAL A 17 1.57 -12.02 4.11
C VAL A 17 0.61 -12.49 5.21
N ARG A 18 -0.03 -11.56 5.92
CA ARG A 18 -1.14 -11.83 6.86
C ARG A 18 -2.33 -10.96 6.51
N ASP A 19 -3.53 -11.48 6.70
CA ASP A 19 -4.77 -10.71 6.56
C ASP A 19 -5.87 -11.28 7.46
N LEU A 20 -6.97 -10.51 7.61
CA LEU A 20 -8.21 -10.96 8.22
C LEU A 20 -8.86 -12.04 7.35
N LEU A 21 -9.45 -13.06 7.94
CA LEU A 21 -10.15 -14.10 7.18
C LEU A 21 -11.32 -13.51 6.38
N LYS A 22 -11.45 -13.93 5.12
CA LYS A 22 -12.52 -13.47 4.23
C LYS A 22 -13.91 -14.00 4.61
N SER A 23 -13.98 -15.15 5.28
CA SER A 23 -15.23 -15.81 5.66
C SER A 23 -15.80 -15.38 7.02
N GLN A 24 -15.09 -14.56 7.76
CA GLN A 24 -15.45 -14.16 9.13
C GLN A 24 -15.16 -12.68 9.34
N LEU A 25 -15.80 -12.09 10.35
CA LEU A 25 -15.50 -10.71 10.75
C LEU A 25 -14.01 -10.56 11.12
N SER A 26 -13.44 -11.54 11.83
CA SER A 26 -12.03 -11.58 12.27
C SER A 26 -11.58 -10.33 13.04
N VAL A 27 -12.52 -9.65 13.70
CA VAL A 27 -12.29 -8.51 14.58
C VAL A 27 -13.05 -8.78 15.86
N ASP A 28 -12.39 -8.67 16.99
CA ASP A 28 -12.98 -8.84 18.31
C ASP A 28 -13.54 -7.49 18.79
N VAL A 29 -14.84 -7.28 18.55
CA VAL A 29 -15.50 -5.99 18.80
C VAL A 29 -15.54 -5.68 20.31
N GLU A 30 -15.68 -6.72 21.15
CA GLU A 30 -15.79 -6.55 22.60
C GLU A 30 -14.43 -6.37 23.28
N ASN A 31 -13.35 -6.81 22.59
CA ASN A 31 -11.99 -6.67 23.07
C ASN A 31 -11.23 -5.61 22.24
N ASN A 32 -11.63 -4.36 22.37
CA ASN A 32 -11.01 -3.19 21.76
C ASN A 32 -10.75 -3.30 20.25
N PHE A 33 -11.65 -4.00 19.53
CA PHE A 33 -11.55 -4.22 18.08
C PHE A 33 -10.27 -4.95 17.64
N GLU A 34 -9.75 -5.84 18.46
CA GLU A 34 -8.51 -6.57 18.16
C GLU A 34 -8.64 -7.39 16.87
N PRO A 35 -7.76 -7.17 15.87
CA PRO A 35 -7.81 -7.89 14.61
C PRO A 35 -7.16 -9.26 14.72
N LYS A 36 -7.87 -10.31 14.28
CA LYS A 36 -7.38 -11.69 14.27
C LYS A 36 -6.77 -12.02 12.90
N TYR A 37 -5.46 -11.77 12.76
CA TYR A 37 -4.71 -12.00 11.53
C TYR A 37 -4.34 -13.47 11.33
N ARG A 38 -4.31 -13.91 10.07
CA ARG A 38 -3.81 -15.23 9.66
C ARG A 38 -2.97 -15.12 8.39
N VAL A 39 -2.06 -16.06 8.21
CA VAL A 39 -1.34 -16.24 6.94
C VAL A 39 -2.24 -17.02 5.99
N PRO A 40 -2.68 -16.43 4.86
CA PRO A 40 -3.44 -17.13 3.84
C PRO A 40 -2.68 -18.31 3.27
N ASN A 41 -3.40 -19.35 2.79
CA ASN A 41 -2.75 -20.56 2.29
C ASN A 41 -1.77 -20.28 1.15
N GLU A 42 -2.13 -19.38 0.25
CA GLU A 42 -1.31 -18.93 -0.89
C GLU A 42 -0.02 -18.20 -0.47
N LYS A 43 0.08 -17.75 0.77
CA LYS A 43 1.27 -17.04 1.31
C LYS A 43 2.16 -17.91 2.19
N LYS A 44 1.75 -19.13 2.51
CA LYS A 44 2.49 -20.01 3.43
C LYS A 44 3.90 -20.34 2.92
N ASP A 45 4.04 -20.60 1.62
CA ASP A 45 5.34 -20.95 1.04
C ASP A 45 6.29 -19.75 1.04
N VAL A 46 5.78 -18.55 0.72
CA VAL A 46 6.55 -17.30 0.79
C VAL A 46 7.03 -17.03 2.21
N VAL A 47 6.14 -17.15 3.20
CA VAL A 47 6.50 -16.96 4.62
C VAL A 47 7.51 -18.02 5.07
N LYS A 48 7.35 -19.27 4.66
CA LYS A 48 8.30 -20.36 4.98
C LYS A 48 9.69 -20.09 4.39
N GLU A 49 9.77 -19.66 3.12
CA GLU A 49 11.04 -19.31 2.48
C GLU A 49 11.71 -18.15 3.22
N ILE A 50 10.96 -17.05 3.47
CA ILE A 50 11.50 -15.89 4.17
C ILE A 50 11.98 -16.25 5.58
N LYS A 51 11.23 -17.08 6.31
CA LYS A 51 11.62 -17.58 7.63
C LYS A 51 12.93 -18.36 7.58
N GLN A 52 13.14 -19.18 6.54
CA GLN A 52 14.38 -19.95 6.36
C GLN A 52 15.57 -19.03 6.04
N LEU A 53 15.38 -18.00 5.22
CA LEU A 53 16.42 -17.04 4.90
C LEU A 53 16.75 -16.17 6.11
N ALA A 54 15.73 -15.70 6.84
CA ALA A 54 15.90 -14.89 8.04
C ALA A 54 16.72 -15.58 9.15
N LYS A 55 16.61 -16.91 9.25
CA LYS A 55 17.43 -17.70 10.20
C LYS A 55 18.93 -17.65 9.88
N LYS A 56 19.30 -17.43 8.62
CA LYS A 56 20.69 -17.43 8.15
C LYS A 56 21.28 -16.02 8.03
N ALA A 57 20.42 -15.01 8.05
CA ALA A 57 20.83 -13.62 7.91
C ALA A 57 21.24 -13.03 9.27
N GLU A 58 22.25 -12.18 9.29
CA GLU A 58 22.63 -11.40 10.47
C GLU A 58 21.67 -10.25 10.68
N GLU A 59 21.35 -9.51 9.61
CA GLU A 59 20.43 -8.39 9.61
C GLU A 59 19.36 -8.57 8.52
N ILE A 60 18.18 -8.00 8.74
CA ILE A 60 17.04 -8.10 7.83
C ILE A 60 16.53 -6.68 7.54
N PHE A 61 16.61 -6.29 6.27
CA PHE A 61 16.14 -4.99 5.81
C PHE A 61 14.74 -5.12 5.20
N LEU A 62 13.81 -4.36 5.74
CA LEU A 62 12.42 -4.30 5.28
C LEU A 62 12.27 -3.08 4.35
N ALA A 63 12.20 -3.31 3.05
CA ALA A 63 12.27 -2.29 1.99
C ALA A 63 10.95 -2.22 1.20
N THR A 64 9.84 -2.01 1.89
CA THR A 64 8.53 -1.77 1.30
C THR A 64 8.30 -0.26 1.08
N ASP A 65 7.19 0.12 0.44
CA ASP A 65 6.88 1.50 0.10
C ASP A 65 6.88 2.44 1.32
N PRO A 66 7.16 3.75 1.15
CA PRO A 66 7.28 4.73 2.23
C PRO A 66 5.91 5.25 2.71
N ASP A 67 4.92 4.37 2.85
CA ASP A 67 3.57 4.71 3.32
C ASP A 67 3.10 3.75 4.42
N ARG A 68 1.91 4.00 4.96
CA ARG A 68 1.32 3.15 6.01
C ARG A 68 1.05 1.72 5.55
N GLU A 69 0.79 1.50 4.26
CA GLU A 69 0.58 0.17 3.70
C GLU A 69 1.90 -0.61 3.68
N GLY A 70 2.99 0.00 3.18
CA GLY A 70 4.32 -0.59 3.20
C GLY A 70 4.83 -0.83 4.62
N GLU A 71 4.54 0.06 5.57
CA GLU A 71 4.89 -0.11 6.96
C GLU A 71 4.16 -1.32 7.59
N SER A 72 2.88 -1.46 7.30
CA SER A 72 2.07 -2.59 7.74
C SER A 72 2.53 -3.92 7.11
N ILE A 73 2.90 -3.92 5.82
CA ILE A 73 3.47 -5.11 5.15
C ILE A 73 4.75 -5.54 5.86
N SER A 74 5.65 -4.60 6.16
CA SER A 74 6.88 -4.85 6.89
C SER A 74 6.64 -5.47 8.27
N TRP A 75 5.73 -4.90 9.04
CA TRP A 75 5.34 -5.41 10.35
C TRP A 75 4.71 -6.81 10.26
N HIS A 76 3.76 -7.02 9.34
CA HIS A 76 3.15 -8.33 9.12
C HIS A 76 4.16 -9.40 8.70
N LEU A 77 5.18 -9.01 7.93
CA LEU A 77 6.23 -9.93 7.50
C LEU A 77 7.11 -10.34 8.68
N MET A 78 7.53 -9.38 9.49
CA MET A 78 8.31 -9.62 10.71
C MET A 78 7.59 -10.59 11.63
N GLU A 79 6.33 -10.32 11.94
CA GLU A 79 5.47 -11.15 12.79
C GLU A 79 5.23 -12.56 12.22
N ALA A 80 4.88 -12.66 10.92
CA ALA A 80 4.58 -13.94 10.27
C ALA A 80 5.80 -14.87 10.20
N ALA A 81 6.99 -14.29 9.98
CA ALA A 81 8.24 -15.02 9.92
C ALA A 81 8.87 -15.27 11.30
N GLY A 82 8.34 -14.66 12.36
CA GLY A 82 8.89 -14.74 13.73
C GLY A 82 10.30 -14.18 13.80
N ILE A 83 10.49 -12.98 13.24
CA ILE A 83 11.77 -12.28 13.23
C ILE A 83 11.80 -11.29 14.41
N GLU A 84 12.86 -11.30 15.16
CA GLU A 84 13.08 -10.40 16.29
C GLU A 84 13.24 -8.96 15.82
N PRO A 85 12.58 -7.97 16.47
CA PRO A 85 12.67 -6.56 16.09
C PRO A 85 14.10 -6.02 16.02
N GLU A 86 14.98 -6.48 16.93
CA GLU A 86 16.38 -6.05 17.04
C GLU A 86 17.21 -6.42 15.80
N ARG A 87 16.78 -7.46 15.06
CA ARG A 87 17.43 -7.92 13.83
C ARG A 87 16.83 -7.30 12.58
N THR A 88 15.79 -6.47 12.72
CA THR A 88 15.09 -5.85 11.60
C THR A 88 15.43 -4.37 11.50
N LYS A 89 15.63 -3.91 10.28
CA LYS A 89 15.83 -2.51 9.94
C LYS A 89 14.90 -2.10 8.81
N ARG A 90 14.18 -1.03 8.98
CA ARG A 90 13.31 -0.46 7.97
C ARG A 90 14.10 0.51 7.10
N VAL A 91 14.10 0.30 5.77
CA VAL A 91 14.69 1.23 4.79
C VAL A 91 13.59 1.78 3.89
N VAL A 92 13.64 3.08 3.64
CA VAL A 92 12.61 3.82 2.91
C VAL A 92 13.27 4.64 1.81
N PHE A 93 12.79 4.47 0.58
CA PHE A 93 13.22 5.26 -0.56
C PHE A 93 12.01 5.58 -1.45
N HIS A 94 12.02 6.75 -2.08
CA HIS A 94 10.93 7.23 -2.93
C HIS A 94 11.15 6.92 -4.42
N GLU A 95 12.35 6.49 -4.78
CA GLU A 95 12.71 6.09 -6.14
C GLU A 95 13.70 4.93 -6.14
N ILE A 96 13.70 4.13 -7.21
CA ILE A 96 14.57 2.95 -7.34
C ILE A 96 15.81 3.32 -8.17
N THR A 97 16.62 4.25 -7.65
CA THR A 97 17.91 4.64 -8.21
C THR A 97 19.05 4.17 -7.30
N ALA A 98 20.25 4.02 -7.84
CA ALA A 98 21.39 3.57 -7.04
C ALA A 98 21.72 4.55 -5.89
N PRO A 99 21.73 5.88 -6.07
CA PRO A 99 21.97 6.83 -4.99
C PRO A 99 20.89 6.77 -3.90
N ALA A 100 19.60 6.75 -4.28
CA ALA A 100 18.49 6.72 -3.32
C ALA A 100 18.48 5.43 -2.49
N VAL A 101 18.76 4.29 -3.11
CA VAL A 101 18.89 3.01 -2.40
C VAL A 101 20.09 3.03 -1.46
N ALA A 102 21.26 3.52 -1.88
CA ALA A 102 22.45 3.60 -1.04
C ALA A 102 22.23 4.51 0.18
N ASP A 103 21.60 5.67 -0.04
CA ASP A 103 21.24 6.60 1.04
C ASP A 103 20.29 5.96 2.05
N ALA A 104 19.22 5.31 1.59
CA ALA A 104 18.26 4.62 2.45
C ALA A 104 18.91 3.52 3.32
N PHE A 105 19.85 2.77 2.76
CA PHE A 105 20.60 1.75 3.52
C PHE A 105 21.61 2.34 4.50
N SER A 106 22.03 3.59 4.29
CA SER A 106 22.89 4.32 5.26
C SER A 106 22.09 4.92 6.43
N HIS A 107 20.77 5.08 6.28
CA HIS A 107 19.87 5.67 7.27
C HIS A 107 18.69 4.75 7.62
N PRO A 108 18.93 3.51 8.06
CA PRO A 108 17.86 2.61 8.45
C PRO A 108 17.17 3.09 9.74
N ARG A 109 15.90 2.77 9.90
CA ARG A 109 15.10 3.09 11.08
C ARG A 109 14.34 1.86 11.61
N ASN A 110 13.65 2.01 12.71
CA ASN A 110 12.67 1.01 13.17
C ASN A 110 11.34 1.14 12.41
N ILE A 111 10.50 0.11 12.52
CA ILE A 111 9.11 0.16 12.05
C ILE A 111 8.37 1.24 12.84
N ASP A 112 7.65 2.10 12.12
CA ASP A 112 6.77 3.11 12.73
C ASP A 112 5.42 2.49 13.08
N MET A 113 5.23 2.16 14.36
CA MET A 113 3.99 1.57 14.86
C MET A 113 2.78 2.51 14.76
N ASN A 114 2.96 3.82 14.65
CA ASN A 114 1.83 4.74 14.40
C ASN A 114 1.26 4.53 12.99
N LEU A 115 2.12 4.36 11.99
CA LEU A 115 1.70 4.04 10.62
C LEU A 115 1.08 2.65 10.54
N VAL A 116 1.64 1.66 11.24
CA VAL A 116 1.05 0.32 11.35
C VAL A 116 -0.35 0.39 11.97
N ASN A 117 -0.49 1.07 13.09
CA ASN A 117 -1.78 1.23 13.78
C ASN A 117 -2.80 2.00 12.93
N ALA A 118 -2.37 3.01 12.19
CA ALA A 118 -3.24 3.75 11.27
C ALA A 118 -3.77 2.85 10.13
N GLN A 119 -2.92 1.96 9.60
CA GLN A 119 -3.35 0.98 8.61
C GLN A 119 -4.29 -0.07 9.22
N GLN A 120 -3.99 -0.59 10.42
CA GLN A 120 -4.84 -1.55 11.13
C GLN A 120 -6.23 -0.95 11.41
N ALA A 121 -6.29 0.28 11.94
CA ALA A 121 -7.55 0.98 12.19
C ALA A 121 -8.39 1.10 10.92
N ARG A 122 -7.76 1.48 9.79
CA ARG A 122 -8.43 1.52 8.50
C ARG A 122 -8.94 0.13 8.08
N ARG A 123 -8.11 -0.91 8.23
CA ARG A 123 -8.47 -2.28 7.84
C ARG A 123 -9.64 -2.82 8.65
N VAL A 124 -9.62 -2.57 9.96
CA VAL A 124 -10.72 -2.92 10.88
C VAL A 124 -12.00 -2.17 10.51
N LEU A 125 -11.92 -0.86 10.28
CA LEU A 125 -13.09 -0.06 9.92
C LEU A 125 -13.70 -0.52 8.59
N ASP A 126 -12.89 -0.78 7.56
CA ASP A 126 -13.37 -1.30 6.28
C ASP A 126 -14.06 -2.66 6.44
N ARG A 127 -13.55 -3.51 7.34
CA ARG A 127 -14.15 -4.80 7.68
C ARG A 127 -15.50 -4.63 8.37
N LEU A 128 -15.58 -3.79 9.39
CA LEU A 128 -16.82 -3.53 10.12
C LEU A 128 -17.91 -2.98 9.20
N VAL A 129 -17.58 -1.93 8.41
CA VAL A 129 -18.52 -1.33 7.46
C VAL A 129 -19.01 -2.34 6.43
N GLY A 130 -18.09 -3.08 5.81
CA GLY A 130 -18.41 -4.06 4.79
C GLY A 130 -19.33 -5.17 5.30
N TYR A 131 -19.05 -5.73 6.46
CA TYR A 131 -19.82 -6.83 7.06
C TYR A 131 -21.16 -6.40 7.65
N SER A 132 -21.27 -5.15 8.13
CA SER A 132 -22.52 -4.64 8.70
C SER A 132 -23.49 -4.16 7.61
N ILE A 133 -23.00 -3.53 6.55
CA ILE A 133 -23.86 -2.88 5.55
C ILE A 133 -24.17 -3.83 4.37
N SER A 134 -23.24 -4.69 3.95
CA SER A 134 -23.47 -5.58 2.80
C SER A 134 -24.71 -6.48 2.97
N PRO A 135 -24.99 -7.09 4.14
CA PRO A 135 -26.22 -7.86 4.34
C PRO A 135 -27.51 -7.04 4.18
N ILE A 136 -27.50 -5.78 4.58
CA ILE A 136 -28.65 -4.87 4.40
C ILE A 136 -28.91 -4.63 2.90
N LEU A 137 -27.83 -4.47 2.12
CA LEU A 137 -27.96 -4.36 0.65
C LEU A 137 -28.52 -5.64 0.03
N TRP A 138 -28.16 -6.81 0.54
CA TRP A 138 -28.69 -8.09 0.04
C TRP A 138 -30.17 -8.23 0.31
N GLU A 139 -30.63 -7.78 1.47
CA GLU A 139 -32.05 -7.81 1.84
C GLU A 139 -32.87 -6.77 1.09
N LYS A 140 -32.40 -5.53 1.03
CA LYS A 140 -33.20 -4.39 0.53
C LYS A 140 -33.06 -4.10 -0.95
N VAL A 141 -31.96 -4.51 -1.60
CA VAL A 141 -31.67 -4.18 -2.99
C VAL A 141 -31.49 -5.45 -3.83
N ARG A 142 -30.37 -6.14 -3.69
CA ARG A 142 -30.06 -7.37 -4.43
C ARG A 142 -28.88 -8.12 -3.78
N GLY A 143 -28.94 -9.44 -3.82
CA GLY A 143 -27.83 -10.30 -3.37
C GLY A 143 -26.51 -10.04 -4.11
N ARG A 144 -25.39 -10.35 -3.49
CA ARG A 144 -24.02 -10.20 -3.98
C ARG A 144 -23.52 -8.75 -4.15
N LEU A 145 -24.27 -7.76 -3.70
CA LEU A 145 -23.74 -6.38 -3.58
C LEU A 145 -22.79 -6.28 -2.40
N SER A 146 -21.81 -5.38 -2.49
CA SER A 146 -20.92 -5.08 -1.37
C SER A 146 -20.93 -3.58 -1.05
N ALA A 147 -20.93 -3.24 0.22
CA ALA A 147 -20.73 -1.88 0.69
C ALA A 147 -19.27 -1.67 1.07
N GLY A 148 -18.76 -0.48 0.84
CA GLY A 148 -17.42 -0.10 1.22
C GLY A 148 -17.18 1.40 1.13
N ARG A 149 -16.37 1.95 2.04
CA ARG A 149 -16.09 3.39 2.11
C ARG A 149 -15.48 3.93 0.81
N VAL A 150 -14.55 3.20 0.20
CA VAL A 150 -13.91 3.59 -1.06
C VAL A 150 -14.91 3.54 -2.21
N GLN A 151 -15.74 2.50 -2.28
CA GLN A 151 -16.76 2.34 -3.32
C GLN A 151 -17.77 3.50 -3.32
N SER A 152 -18.25 3.90 -2.15
CA SER A 152 -19.22 4.98 -2.02
C SER A 152 -18.64 6.34 -2.47
N VAL A 153 -17.40 6.62 -2.12
CA VAL A 153 -16.71 7.86 -2.54
C VAL A 153 -16.44 7.84 -4.05
N ALA A 154 -15.92 6.72 -4.58
CA ALA A 154 -15.66 6.59 -6.01
C ALA A 154 -16.95 6.77 -6.85
N LEU A 155 -18.04 6.13 -6.43
CA LEU A 155 -19.35 6.28 -7.09
C LEU A 155 -19.84 7.73 -7.03
N ARG A 156 -19.69 8.40 -5.89
CA ARG A 156 -20.07 9.81 -5.73
C ARG A 156 -19.32 10.70 -6.72
N LEU A 157 -18.00 10.53 -6.83
CA LEU A 157 -17.19 11.31 -7.79
C LEU A 157 -17.61 11.08 -9.24
N ILE A 158 -17.93 9.83 -9.61
CA ILE A 158 -18.42 9.50 -10.95
C ILE A 158 -19.78 10.19 -11.21
N VAL A 159 -20.73 10.04 -10.29
CA VAL A 159 -22.06 10.64 -10.42
C VAL A 159 -22.00 12.18 -10.50
N ASP A 160 -21.15 12.81 -9.67
CA ASP A 160 -20.99 14.26 -9.70
C ASP A 160 -20.38 14.72 -11.04
N ARG A 161 -19.42 13.96 -11.60
CA ARG A 161 -18.85 14.22 -12.93
C ARG A 161 -19.88 14.04 -14.04
N GLU A 162 -20.69 12.97 -14.02
CA GLU A 162 -21.76 12.77 -14.99
C GLU A 162 -22.76 13.93 -14.97
N ARG A 163 -23.15 14.42 -13.79
CA ARG A 163 -24.02 15.59 -13.67
C ARG A 163 -23.42 16.86 -14.28
N GLU A 164 -22.08 17.06 -14.12
CA GLU A 164 -21.39 18.18 -14.77
C GLU A 164 -21.39 18.04 -16.30
N ILE A 165 -21.21 16.81 -16.82
CA ILE A 165 -21.23 16.51 -18.25
C ILE A 165 -22.64 16.78 -18.81
N ASP A 166 -23.69 16.32 -18.15
CA ASP A 166 -25.09 16.53 -18.57
C ASP A 166 -25.48 18.01 -18.55
N ALA A 167 -24.93 18.78 -17.60
CA ALA A 167 -25.17 20.22 -17.48
C ALA A 167 -24.28 21.07 -18.40
N PHE A 168 -23.28 20.47 -19.05
CA PHE A 168 -22.29 21.19 -19.83
C PHE A 168 -22.91 21.82 -21.09
N LYS A 169 -22.75 23.11 -21.26
CA LYS A 169 -23.12 23.85 -22.48
C LYS A 169 -21.84 24.19 -23.24
N PRO A 170 -21.67 23.66 -24.45
CA PRO A 170 -20.50 23.96 -25.27
C PRO A 170 -20.44 25.47 -25.56
N VAL A 171 -19.30 26.06 -25.30
CA VAL A 171 -19.00 27.43 -25.66
C VAL A 171 -17.82 27.42 -26.61
N GLU A 172 -17.99 28.04 -27.76
CA GLU A 172 -16.92 28.15 -28.75
C GLU A 172 -15.79 29.02 -28.18
N TYR A 173 -14.56 28.61 -28.38
CA TYR A 173 -13.37 29.37 -28.03
C TYR A 173 -12.27 29.19 -29.08
N TRP A 174 -11.34 30.13 -29.09
CA TRP A 174 -10.22 30.14 -30.02
C TRP A 174 -8.92 30.03 -29.24
N THR A 175 -8.00 29.19 -29.74
CA THR A 175 -6.62 29.13 -29.24
C THR A 175 -5.69 29.80 -30.26
N ILE A 176 -4.82 30.67 -29.77
CA ILE A 176 -3.82 31.35 -30.60
C ILE A 176 -2.48 30.69 -30.31
N HIS A 177 -1.89 30.07 -31.33
CA HIS A 177 -0.55 29.47 -31.24
C HIS A 177 0.44 30.36 -31.97
N ALA A 178 1.57 30.68 -31.32
CA ALA A 178 2.68 31.39 -31.93
C ALA A 178 3.94 30.54 -31.86
N GLU A 179 4.56 30.30 -33.01
CA GLU A 179 5.86 29.64 -33.08
C GLU A 179 6.95 30.71 -33.18
N PHE A 180 7.80 30.76 -32.16
CA PHE A 180 8.96 31.64 -32.16
C PHE A 180 10.21 30.90 -32.63
N LYS A 181 10.84 31.37 -33.70
CA LYS A 181 12.17 30.87 -34.10
C LYS A 181 13.23 31.75 -33.45
N PRO A 182 14.26 31.19 -32.80
CA PRO A 182 15.35 32.00 -32.30
C PRO A 182 16.07 32.67 -33.48
N GLU A 183 16.16 33.98 -33.46
CA GLU A 183 16.96 34.71 -34.40
C GLU A 183 18.43 34.38 -34.13
N LYS A 184 19.14 33.93 -35.17
CA LYS A 184 20.59 33.69 -35.06
C LYS A 184 21.24 35.03 -34.75
N LEU A 185 21.60 35.27 -33.51
CA LEU A 185 22.49 36.36 -33.14
C LEU A 185 23.77 36.17 -33.92
N LYS A 186 23.99 36.99 -34.94
CA LYS A 186 25.30 37.14 -35.59
C LYS A 186 26.24 37.69 -34.51
N SER A 187 27.03 36.87 -33.89
CA SER A 187 28.16 37.31 -33.06
C SER A 187 29.18 37.97 -34.03
N ASN A 188 29.12 39.29 -34.13
CA ASN A 188 30.25 40.05 -34.63
C ASN A 188 31.21 40.21 -33.43
N PHE A 189 32.16 39.31 -33.32
CA PHE A 189 33.41 39.48 -32.60
C PHE A 189 34.53 38.93 -33.51
#